data_fabfb9bee08fce5ee008544c419e5c1b
#
_entry.id   fabfb9bee08fce5ee008544c419e5c1b
#
_cell.length_a   1.000
_cell.length_b   1.000
_cell.length_c   1.000
_cell.angle_alpha   90.00
_cell.angle_beta   90.00
_cell.angle_gamma   90.00
#
_symmetry.space_group_name_H-M   'P 1'
#
loop_
_entity.id
_entity.type
_entity.pdbx_description
1 polymer ?
#
loop_
_entity_poly.entity_id
_entity_poly.type
_entity_poly.pdbx_seq_one_letter_code
_entity_poly.pdbx_strand_id
1 'polypeptide(L)'
;IGYMKGGGKALWKDENLADSITTHALDFIKANKDKPFFMYFATNDVHVPRFPHDRFRGKNPMGLRGDAIVQFDWSVGQILDELDRLGLRENTLIILSSDNGPVVDDGYADQAEELLGDHKPGGPLRGGKYSAFEAGTRIPAIASWPKEIKKGQVSDALMSQVDWFASLAALTGSVLPKGAAPDSYNYLGTLLGTDNADRPWVIEQASDHTLSVRTKDWKYIETSNGPKMVPWGP
;
A
#
# COMPACT_ATOMS: atom_id res chain seq x y z
N ILE A 1 10.98 -9.01 12.79
CA ILE A 1 9.94 -9.94 12.41
C ILE A 1 10.17 -11.29 13.11
N GLY A 2 10.33 -11.31 14.41
CA GLY A 2 10.36 -12.51 15.19
C GLY A 2 11.51 -13.49 14.87
N TYR A 3 11.54 -14.57 15.64
CA TYR A 3 12.53 -15.63 15.48
C TYR A 3 12.09 -16.61 14.38
N MET A 4 12.96 -16.86 13.40
CA MET A 4 12.71 -17.85 12.35
C MET A 4 13.56 -19.09 12.55
N LYS A 5 12.93 -20.26 12.41
CA LYS A 5 13.57 -21.57 12.41
C LYS A 5 13.30 -22.24 11.07
N GLY A 6 14.33 -22.63 10.35
CA GLY A 6 14.18 -23.29 9.03
C GLY A 6 15.51 -23.70 8.45
N GLY A 7 15.49 -24.21 7.21
CA GLY A 7 16.70 -24.54 6.48
C GLY A 7 17.51 -23.29 6.14
N GLY A 8 18.85 -23.42 6.07
CA GLY A 8 19.76 -22.30 5.83
C GLY A 8 19.46 -21.49 4.55
N LYS A 9 18.77 -22.08 3.56
CA LYS A 9 18.35 -21.39 2.35
C LYS A 9 17.18 -20.40 2.56
N ALA A 10 16.47 -20.49 3.68
CA ALA A 10 15.38 -19.60 4.04
C ALA A 10 15.82 -18.46 4.99
N LEU A 11 17.08 -18.44 5.37
CA LEU A 11 17.63 -17.37 6.20
C LEU A 11 18.00 -16.18 5.33
N TRP A 12 17.67 -14.98 5.78
CA TRP A 12 18.06 -13.72 5.16
C TRP A 12 18.66 -12.77 6.20
N LYS A 13 19.30 -11.72 5.72
CA LYS A 13 19.68 -10.57 6.53
C LYS A 13 18.66 -9.48 6.29
N ASP A 14 18.12 -8.90 7.37
CA ASP A 14 17.04 -7.92 7.29
C ASP A 14 17.44 -6.71 6.43
N GLU A 15 18.68 -6.26 6.52
CA GLU A 15 19.22 -5.15 5.74
C GLU A 15 19.23 -5.40 4.23
N ASN A 16 19.21 -6.66 3.80
CA ASN A 16 19.23 -7.04 2.39
C ASN A 16 17.85 -7.39 1.84
N LEU A 17 16.81 -7.30 2.65
CA LEU A 17 15.48 -7.78 2.27
C LEU A 17 14.90 -6.99 1.10
N ALA A 18 14.97 -5.67 1.15
CA ALA A 18 14.49 -4.81 0.07
C ALA A 18 15.23 -5.08 -1.26
N ASP A 19 16.56 -5.25 -1.21
CA ASP A 19 17.35 -5.60 -2.39
C ASP A 19 16.95 -6.96 -2.97
N SER A 20 16.77 -7.95 -2.10
CA SER A 20 16.38 -9.30 -2.53
C SER A 20 15.01 -9.32 -3.19
N ILE A 21 14.00 -8.70 -2.56
CA ILE A 21 12.65 -8.62 -3.10
C ILE A 21 12.64 -7.86 -4.43
N THR A 22 13.34 -6.72 -4.48
CA THR A 22 13.42 -5.89 -5.69
C THR A 22 14.12 -6.65 -6.83
N THR A 23 15.24 -7.32 -6.56
CA THR A 23 15.94 -8.13 -7.56
C THR A 23 15.05 -9.20 -8.15
N HIS A 24 14.33 -9.96 -7.31
CA HIS A 24 13.38 -10.97 -7.80
C HIS A 24 12.26 -10.38 -8.64
N ALA A 25 11.76 -9.19 -8.30
CA ALA A 25 10.75 -8.50 -9.10
C ALA A 25 11.31 -8.09 -10.48
N LEU A 26 12.52 -7.53 -10.52
CA LEU A 26 13.18 -7.16 -11.78
C LEU A 26 13.44 -8.40 -12.66
N ASP A 27 13.89 -9.51 -12.09
CA ASP A 27 14.12 -10.74 -12.81
C ASP A 27 12.81 -11.34 -13.35
N PHE A 28 11.72 -11.25 -12.58
CA PHE A 28 10.39 -11.64 -13.04
C PHE A 28 9.94 -10.79 -14.24
N ILE A 29 10.09 -9.47 -14.18
CA ILE A 29 9.74 -8.57 -15.29
C ILE A 29 10.53 -8.94 -16.55
N LYS A 30 11.85 -9.09 -16.42
CA LYS A 30 12.73 -9.51 -17.54
C LYS A 30 12.30 -10.82 -18.18
N ALA A 31 12.00 -11.82 -17.35
CA ALA A 31 11.61 -13.15 -17.82
C ALA A 31 10.22 -13.18 -18.50
N ASN A 32 9.39 -12.18 -18.24
CA ASN A 32 8.01 -12.13 -18.74
C ASN A 32 7.76 -10.94 -19.70
N LYS A 33 8.79 -10.22 -20.11
CA LYS A 33 8.67 -8.98 -20.91
C LYS A 33 7.91 -9.13 -22.23
N ASP A 34 7.91 -10.32 -22.81
CA ASP A 34 7.34 -10.61 -24.13
C ASP A 34 5.90 -11.17 -24.07
N LYS A 35 5.28 -11.19 -22.87
CA LYS A 35 3.92 -11.67 -22.66
C LYS A 35 3.21 -10.89 -21.56
N PRO A 36 1.87 -10.88 -21.51
CA PRO A 36 1.14 -10.29 -20.40
C PRO A 36 1.54 -10.93 -19.07
N PHE A 37 1.70 -10.12 -18.03
CA PHE A 37 1.98 -10.59 -16.68
C PHE A 37 1.18 -9.81 -15.64
N PHE A 38 0.98 -10.42 -14.49
CA PHE A 38 0.51 -9.79 -13.27
C PHE A 38 1.57 -9.98 -12.19
N MET A 39 1.94 -8.90 -11.51
CA MET A 39 2.90 -8.94 -10.41
C MET A 39 2.31 -8.25 -9.19
N TYR A 40 2.26 -8.96 -8.07
CA TYR A 40 1.97 -8.39 -6.76
C TYR A 40 3.30 -8.20 -6.01
N PHE A 41 3.74 -6.95 -5.94
CA PHE A 41 5.00 -6.56 -5.32
C PHE A 41 4.76 -6.05 -3.90
N ALA A 42 4.73 -6.97 -2.93
CA ALA A 42 4.54 -6.68 -1.52
C ALA A 42 5.89 -6.48 -0.83
N THR A 43 6.17 -5.24 -0.43
CA THR A 43 7.38 -4.89 0.31
C THR A 43 7.15 -5.02 1.81
N ASN A 44 8.25 -5.18 2.59
CA ASN A 44 8.23 -5.08 4.04
C ASN A 44 8.33 -3.63 4.53
N ASP A 45 8.86 -2.73 3.71
CA ASP A 45 8.96 -1.32 4.06
C ASP A 45 7.59 -0.65 3.96
N VAL A 46 7.23 0.18 4.90
CA VAL A 46 8.05 0.76 5.98
C VAL A 46 7.70 0.17 7.36
N HIS A 47 7.27 -1.10 7.41
CA HIS A 47 6.85 -1.75 8.65
C HIS A 47 8.05 -1.99 9.59
N VAL A 48 7.76 -2.03 10.89
CA VAL A 48 8.75 -2.41 11.91
C VAL A 48 8.99 -3.93 11.90
N PRO A 49 10.19 -4.39 12.31
CA PRO A 49 11.40 -3.63 12.62
C PRO A 49 12.00 -3.00 11.35
N ARG A 50 12.45 -1.75 11.45
CA ARG A 50 13.01 -1.02 10.32
C ARG A 50 14.50 -1.26 10.21
N PHE A 51 14.92 -2.01 9.21
CA PHE A 51 16.32 -2.32 8.92
C PHE A 51 16.70 -1.87 7.50
N PRO A 52 16.74 -0.56 7.25
CA PRO A 52 17.16 -0.08 5.94
C PRO A 52 18.63 -0.50 5.69
N HIS A 53 18.94 -0.84 4.44
CA HIS A 53 20.30 -1.15 4.03
C HIS A 53 21.24 0.02 4.34
N ASP A 54 22.50 -0.26 4.67
CA ASP A 54 23.47 0.75 5.12
C ASP A 54 23.60 1.96 4.20
N ARG A 55 23.41 1.78 2.88
CA ARG A 55 23.44 2.89 1.93
C ARG A 55 22.33 3.92 2.13
N PHE A 56 21.24 3.58 2.82
CA PHE A 56 20.11 4.47 3.13
C PHE A 56 20.19 5.03 4.54
N ARG A 57 20.95 4.43 5.45
CA ARG A 57 21.05 4.88 6.84
C ARG A 57 21.58 6.29 6.94
N GLY A 58 20.94 7.11 7.78
CA GLY A 58 21.29 8.51 8.00
C GLY A 58 21.01 9.41 6.80
N LYS A 59 20.18 8.99 5.86
CA LYS A 59 19.80 9.81 4.70
C LYS A 59 18.60 10.70 4.98
N ASN A 60 17.83 10.41 6.04
CA ASN A 60 16.64 11.15 6.38
C ASN A 60 16.65 11.58 7.85
N PRO A 61 16.27 12.84 8.18
CA PRO A 61 16.25 13.32 9.57
C PRO A 61 15.25 12.57 10.48
N MET A 62 14.28 11.86 9.92
CA MET A 62 13.35 11.02 10.68
C MET A 62 13.95 9.66 11.09
N GLY A 63 15.28 9.50 11.06
CA GLY A 63 15.98 8.29 11.48
C GLY A 63 15.58 7.06 10.69
N LEU A 64 15.56 5.88 11.33
CA LEU A 64 15.29 4.60 10.66
C LEU A 64 13.95 4.57 9.93
N ARG A 65 12.92 5.27 10.44
CA ARG A 65 11.64 5.41 9.76
C ARG A 65 11.80 6.12 8.42
N GLY A 66 12.45 7.28 8.42
CA GLY A 66 12.69 8.06 7.21
C GLY A 66 13.57 7.33 6.21
N ASP A 67 14.61 6.66 6.69
CA ASP A 67 15.52 5.87 5.87
C ASP A 67 14.81 4.68 5.20
N ALA A 68 13.87 4.02 5.91
CA ALA A 68 13.04 2.95 5.35
C ALA A 68 12.07 3.48 4.27
N ILE A 69 11.54 4.70 4.43
CA ILE A 69 10.73 5.36 3.39
C ILE A 69 11.57 5.62 2.13
N VAL A 70 12.80 6.12 2.31
CA VAL A 70 13.74 6.34 1.18
C VAL A 70 14.07 5.01 0.48
N GLN A 71 14.25 3.94 1.24
CA GLN A 71 14.47 2.59 0.69
C GLN A 71 13.27 2.08 -0.10
N PHE A 72 12.06 2.28 0.42
CA PHE A 72 10.83 1.93 -0.29
C PHE A 72 10.72 2.68 -1.62
N ASP A 73 10.93 3.99 -1.60
CA ASP A 73 10.91 4.83 -2.81
C ASP A 73 11.94 4.36 -3.83
N TRP A 74 13.16 4.01 -3.39
CA TRP A 74 14.17 3.40 -4.24
C TRP A 74 13.67 2.09 -4.88
N SER A 75 13.03 1.19 -4.12
CA SER A 75 12.51 -0.07 -4.66
C SER A 75 11.47 0.15 -5.75
N VAL A 76 10.56 1.12 -5.54
CA VAL A 76 9.58 1.53 -6.55
C VAL A 76 10.28 2.11 -7.78
N GLY A 77 11.27 2.98 -7.58
CA GLY A 77 12.07 3.56 -8.65
C GLY A 77 12.73 2.48 -9.52
N GLN A 78 13.32 1.44 -8.92
CA GLN A 78 13.94 0.35 -9.67
C GLN A 78 12.95 -0.39 -10.58
N ILE A 79 11.70 -0.59 -10.13
CA ILE A 79 10.65 -1.20 -10.95
C ILE A 79 10.29 -0.29 -12.13
N LEU A 80 10.13 1.00 -11.89
CA LEU A 80 9.80 1.97 -12.93
C LEU A 80 10.92 2.07 -13.98
N ASP A 81 12.16 2.20 -13.54
CA ASP A 81 13.35 2.28 -14.39
C ASP A 81 13.49 1.02 -15.28
N GLU A 82 13.22 -0.16 -14.74
CA GLU A 82 13.28 -1.41 -15.51
C GLU A 82 12.17 -1.50 -16.54
N LEU A 83 10.95 -1.08 -16.20
CA LEU A 83 9.84 -1.01 -17.16
C LEU A 83 10.14 -0.02 -18.29
N ASP A 84 10.73 1.13 -17.98
CA ASP A 84 11.15 2.12 -18.97
C ASP A 84 12.28 1.57 -19.85
N ARG A 85 13.30 0.95 -19.25
CA ARG A 85 14.43 0.32 -19.97
C ARG A 85 13.99 -0.75 -20.95
N LEU A 86 12.93 -1.50 -20.62
CA LEU A 86 12.38 -2.55 -21.46
C LEU A 86 11.30 -2.06 -22.44
N GLY A 87 10.94 -0.78 -22.43
CA GLY A 87 9.87 -0.22 -23.25
C GLY A 87 8.46 -0.70 -22.87
N LEU A 88 8.27 -1.16 -21.63
CA LEU A 88 7.01 -1.71 -21.14
C LEU A 88 6.14 -0.68 -20.43
N ARG A 89 6.74 0.44 -19.98
CA ARG A 89 6.11 1.45 -19.13
C ARG A 89 4.80 1.99 -19.69
N GLU A 90 4.80 2.29 -20.99
CA GLU A 90 3.62 2.84 -21.68
C GLU A 90 2.39 1.94 -21.60
N ASN A 91 2.59 0.62 -21.59
CA ASN A 91 1.51 -0.38 -21.59
C ASN A 91 1.48 -1.20 -20.31
N THR A 92 1.84 -0.63 -19.19
CA THR A 92 1.78 -1.27 -17.87
C THR A 92 0.93 -0.43 -16.91
N LEU A 93 -0.16 -1.01 -16.41
CA LEU A 93 -0.90 -0.45 -15.28
C LEU A 93 -0.12 -0.72 -13.99
N ILE A 94 0.25 0.34 -13.30
CA ILE A 94 0.90 0.28 -12.00
C ILE A 94 -0.06 0.87 -10.97
N ILE A 95 -0.32 0.12 -9.90
CA ILE A 95 -1.11 0.57 -8.75
C ILE A 95 -0.19 0.53 -7.54
N LEU A 96 -0.03 1.67 -6.87
CA LEU A 96 0.69 1.78 -5.61
C LEU A 96 -0.31 2.10 -4.50
N SER A 97 -0.24 1.34 -3.42
CA SER A 97 -1.11 1.52 -2.26
C SER A 97 -0.44 0.99 -1.00
N SER A 98 -1.17 1.07 0.12
CA SER A 98 -0.80 0.48 1.41
C SER A 98 -1.92 -0.45 1.89
N ASP A 99 -1.62 -1.35 2.80
CA ASP A 99 -2.58 -2.27 3.41
C ASP A 99 -3.41 -1.60 4.51
N ASN A 100 -2.87 -0.60 5.20
CA ASN A 100 -3.53 0.18 6.25
C ASN A 100 -2.95 1.60 6.34
N GLY A 101 -3.59 2.42 7.17
CA GLY A 101 -3.12 3.75 7.48
C GLY A 101 -1.81 3.76 8.29
N PRO A 102 -1.19 4.93 8.48
CA PRO A 102 0.11 5.04 9.10
C PRO A 102 0.08 4.77 10.60
N VAL A 103 1.23 4.34 11.12
CA VAL A 103 1.57 4.32 12.53
C VAL A 103 2.99 4.85 12.69
N VAL A 104 3.24 5.63 13.73
CA VAL A 104 4.58 6.15 14.03
C VAL A 104 5.32 5.18 14.92
N ASP A 105 4.81 4.98 16.13
CA ASP A 105 5.31 3.98 17.07
C ASP A 105 4.47 2.71 16.97
N ASP A 106 5.12 1.59 16.72
CA ASP A 106 4.53 0.26 16.66
C ASP A 106 5.26 -0.70 17.62
N GLY A 107 5.71 -0.17 18.77
CA GLY A 107 6.33 -0.91 19.86
C GLY A 107 7.82 -1.24 19.67
N TYR A 108 8.52 -0.51 18.82
CA TYR A 108 9.96 -0.67 18.59
C TYR A 108 10.74 0.59 19.00
N ALA A 109 11.84 0.39 19.72
CA ALA A 109 12.73 1.48 20.16
C ALA A 109 13.63 1.96 19.00
N ASP A 110 13.04 2.56 17.97
CA ASP A 110 13.73 3.06 16.78
C ASP A 110 13.69 4.59 16.64
N GLN A 111 13.28 5.28 17.70
CA GLN A 111 13.17 6.74 17.79
C GLN A 111 12.21 7.36 16.76
N ALA A 112 11.20 6.60 16.32
CA ALA A 112 10.29 7.06 15.27
C ALA A 112 9.44 8.25 15.70
N GLU A 113 9.06 8.36 16.98
CA GLU A 113 8.33 9.51 17.52
C GLU A 113 9.27 10.70 17.74
N GLU A 114 10.41 10.48 18.39
CA GLU A 114 11.37 11.54 18.76
C GLU A 114 11.94 12.25 17.53
N LEU A 115 12.13 11.53 16.44
CA LEU A 115 12.71 12.06 15.19
C LEU A 115 11.66 12.43 14.14
N LEU A 116 10.36 12.32 14.45
CA LEU A 116 9.29 12.60 13.50
C LEU A 116 9.29 14.04 12.97
N GLY A 117 9.69 14.99 13.81
CA GLY A 117 9.64 16.43 13.49
C GLY A 117 8.20 16.89 13.22
N ASP A 118 8.04 17.73 12.22
CA ASP A 118 6.72 18.26 11.81
C ASP A 118 5.96 17.33 10.84
N HIS A 119 6.49 16.16 10.55
CA HIS A 119 5.85 15.23 9.62
C HIS A 119 4.56 14.66 10.21
N LYS A 120 3.48 14.73 9.43
CA LYS A 120 2.15 14.19 9.78
C LYS A 120 1.78 13.07 8.83
N PRO A 121 2.06 11.80 9.19
CA PRO A 121 1.84 10.67 8.28
C PRO A 121 0.40 10.52 7.78
N GLY A 122 -0.59 10.82 8.62
CA GLY A 122 -2.01 10.83 8.26
C GLY A 122 -2.49 12.16 7.64
N GLY A 123 -1.61 13.15 7.47
CA GLY A 123 -2.00 14.49 7.02
C GLY A 123 -3.02 15.13 7.96
N PRO A 124 -4.16 15.64 7.44
CA PRO A 124 -5.22 16.22 8.26
C PRO A 124 -6.18 15.17 8.84
N LEU A 125 -6.03 13.90 8.51
CA LEU A 125 -6.97 12.86 8.91
C LEU A 125 -6.71 12.42 10.35
N ARG A 126 -7.80 12.12 11.08
CA ARG A 126 -7.73 11.66 12.48
C ARG A 126 -7.37 10.19 12.56
N GLY A 127 -6.59 9.83 13.58
CA GLY A 127 -6.22 8.46 13.91
C GLY A 127 -5.06 7.94 13.07
N GLY A 128 -4.95 6.62 12.99
CA GLY A 128 -3.92 5.90 12.27
C GLY A 128 -4.21 4.41 12.25
N LYS A 129 -3.24 3.59 11.91
CA LYS A 129 -3.30 2.12 11.96
C LYS A 129 -4.00 1.66 13.26
N TYR A 130 -4.75 0.59 13.20
CA TYR A 130 -5.55 -0.01 14.28
C TYR A 130 -6.90 0.66 14.54
N SER A 131 -7.09 1.93 14.22
CA SER A 131 -8.31 2.68 14.53
C SER A 131 -9.34 2.66 13.41
N ALA A 132 -10.62 2.79 13.78
CA ALA A 132 -11.71 3.00 12.82
C ALA A 132 -11.78 4.43 12.28
N PHE A 133 -10.91 5.35 12.75
CA PHE A 133 -10.84 6.70 12.23
C PHE A 133 -10.28 6.75 10.81
N GLU A 134 -10.52 7.87 10.13
CA GLU A 134 -10.23 8.04 8.70
C GLU A 134 -8.77 7.74 8.34
N ALA A 135 -7.78 8.18 9.14
CA ALA A 135 -6.38 7.88 8.86
C ALA A 135 -6.00 6.41 9.06
N GLY A 136 -6.83 5.61 9.74
CA GLY A 136 -6.57 4.17 9.90
C GLY A 136 -6.91 3.34 8.65
N THR A 137 -7.89 3.81 7.87
CA THR A 137 -8.50 3.05 6.77
C THR A 137 -8.36 3.72 5.40
N ARG A 138 -8.29 5.06 5.34
CA ARG A 138 -8.07 5.80 4.11
C ARG A 138 -6.59 5.80 3.74
N ILE A 139 -6.24 4.88 2.88
CA ILE A 139 -4.87 4.64 2.40
C ILE A 139 -4.60 5.38 1.09
N PRO A 140 -3.32 5.65 0.75
CA PRO A 140 -2.96 6.16 -0.56
C PRO A 140 -3.36 5.18 -1.66
N ALA A 141 -3.81 5.71 -2.80
CA ALA A 141 -4.06 4.94 -4.01
C ALA A 141 -3.57 5.76 -5.21
N ILE A 142 -2.55 5.27 -5.89
CA ILE A 142 -1.97 5.93 -7.06
C ILE A 142 -1.99 4.93 -8.21
N ALA A 143 -2.64 5.31 -9.33
CA ALA A 143 -2.64 4.52 -10.55
C ALA A 143 -1.88 5.25 -11.65
N SER A 144 -1.07 4.51 -12.39
CA SER A 144 -0.29 5.04 -13.50
C SER A 144 -0.27 4.06 -14.66
N TRP A 145 -0.76 4.50 -15.79
CA TRP A 145 -0.70 3.78 -17.07
C TRP A 145 -0.64 4.83 -18.19
N PRO A 146 0.54 5.22 -18.64
CA PRO A 146 0.71 6.36 -19.55
C PRO A 146 -0.15 6.30 -20.81
N LYS A 147 -0.36 5.10 -21.37
CA LYS A 147 -1.20 4.90 -22.55
C LYS A 147 -2.69 5.15 -22.31
N GLU A 148 -3.21 4.89 -21.11
CA GLU A 148 -4.65 4.87 -20.83
C GLU A 148 -5.08 5.96 -19.83
N ILE A 149 -4.23 6.33 -18.88
CA ILE A 149 -4.55 7.27 -17.80
C ILE A 149 -3.91 8.63 -18.09
N LYS A 150 -4.73 9.69 -18.15
CA LYS A 150 -4.24 11.07 -18.30
C LYS A 150 -3.46 11.50 -17.06
N LYS A 151 -2.34 12.21 -17.29
CA LYS A 151 -1.51 12.75 -16.20
C LYS A 151 -2.25 13.75 -15.32
N GLY A 152 -1.96 13.75 -14.03
CA GLY A 152 -2.36 14.79 -13.08
C GLY A 152 -3.84 14.74 -12.67
N GLN A 153 -4.53 13.63 -12.92
CA GLN A 153 -5.90 13.45 -12.44
C GLN A 153 -5.90 13.19 -10.93
N VAL A 154 -6.91 13.72 -10.26
CA VAL A 154 -7.24 13.43 -8.86
C VAL A 154 -8.72 13.03 -8.81
N SER A 155 -9.04 12.00 -8.05
CA SER A 155 -10.41 11.52 -7.85
C SER A 155 -10.75 11.45 -6.37
N ASP A 156 -11.93 11.91 -5.97
CA ASP A 156 -12.50 11.74 -4.62
C ASP A 156 -13.44 10.56 -4.54
N ALA A 157 -13.50 9.72 -5.56
CA ALA A 157 -14.37 8.55 -5.59
C ALA A 157 -14.05 7.60 -4.44
N LEU A 158 -15.10 7.15 -3.76
CA LEU A 158 -14.97 6.15 -2.71
C LEU A 158 -14.78 4.78 -3.33
N MET A 159 -13.62 4.19 -3.11
CA MET A 159 -13.26 2.84 -3.54
C MET A 159 -12.71 2.03 -2.39
N SER A 160 -12.75 0.71 -2.51
CA SER A 160 -12.09 -0.20 -1.59
C SER A 160 -11.07 -1.07 -2.34
N GLN A 161 -10.02 -1.52 -1.68
CA GLN A 161 -9.05 -2.44 -2.29
C GLN A 161 -9.69 -3.73 -2.82
N VAL A 162 -10.78 -4.19 -2.21
CA VAL A 162 -11.51 -5.37 -2.70
C VAL A 162 -12.07 -5.17 -4.12
N ASP A 163 -12.28 -3.92 -4.55
CA ASP A 163 -12.80 -3.58 -5.88
C ASP A 163 -11.78 -3.81 -7.00
N TRP A 164 -10.50 -3.90 -6.66
CA TRP A 164 -9.48 -4.20 -7.66
C TRP A 164 -9.71 -5.55 -8.30
N PHE A 165 -10.22 -6.54 -7.57
CA PHE A 165 -10.45 -7.86 -8.14
C PHE A 165 -11.46 -7.82 -9.30
N ALA A 166 -12.65 -7.25 -9.10
CA ALA A 166 -13.66 -7.13 -10.17
C ALA A 166 -13.21 -6.16 -11.28
N SER A 167 -12.53 -5.06 -10.91
CA SER A 167 -12.03 -4.10 -11.89
C SER A 167 -10.93 -4.68 -12.78
N LEU A 168 -9.99 -5.43 -12.23
CA LEU A 168 -8.93 -6.09 -13.01
C LEU A 168 -9.48 -7.27 -13.82
N ALA A 169 -10.50 -7.98 -13.33
CA ALA A 169 -11.19 -8.98 -14.12
C ALA A 169 -11.86 -8.33 -15.36
N ALA A 170 -12.53 -7.20 -15.17
CA ALA A 170 -13.11 -6.44 -16.28
C ALA A 170 -12.04 -5.95 -17.26
N LEU A 171 -10.90 -5.44 -16.75
CA LEU A 171 -9.77 -5.01 -17.59
C LEU A 171 -9.26 -6.12 -18.50
N THR A 172 -9.20 -7.36 -17.99
CA THR A 172 -8.70 -8.52 -18.73
C THR A 172 -9.79 -9.25 -19.53
N GLY A 173 -11.04 -8.77 -19.50
CA GLY A 173 -12.17 -9.44 -20.13
C GLY A 173 -12.56 -10.76 -19.45
N SER A 174 -12.13 -10.99 -18.23
CA SER A 174 -12.40 -12.22 -17.47
C SER A 174 -13.80 -12.18 -16.87
N VAL A 175 -14.53 -13.30 -17.00
CA VAL A 175 -15.85 -13.45 -16.37
C VAL A 175 -15.67 -14.05 -14.99
N LEU A 176 -16.14 -13.35 -13.96
CA LEU A 176 -16.10 -13.87 -12.60
C LEU A 176 -17.15 -14.95 -12.39
N PRO A 177 -16.81 -16.10 -11.78
CA PRO A 177 -17.78 -17.11 -11.39
C PRO A 177 -18.85 -16.53 -10.46
N LYS A 178 -20.08 -17.06 -10.55
CA LYS A 178 -21.16 -16.63 -9.66
C LYS A 178 -20.77 -16.82 -8.19
N GLY A 179 -20.86 -15.75 -7.41
CA GLY A 179 -20.51 -15.74 -5.98
C GLY A 179 -19.02 -15.58 -5.70
N ALA A 180 -18.17 -15.45 -6.72
CA ALA A 180 -16.79 -15.06 -6.49
C ALA A 180 -16.72 -13.56 -6.13
N ALA A 181 -15.95 -13.22 -5.08
CA ALA A 181 -15.73 -11.86 -4.61
C ALA A 181 -17.05 -11.05 -4.45
N PRO A 182 -17.99 -11.46 -3.57
CA PRO A 182 -19.31 -10.86 -3.45
C PRO A 182 -19.27 -9.39 -3.05
N ASP A 183 -18.19 -8.95 -2.41
CA ASP A 183 -18.00 -7.58 -1.94
C ASP A 183 -17.19 -6.71 -2.92
N SER A 184 -16.75 -7.27 -4.05
CA SER A 184 -15.97 -6.56 -5.07
C SER A 184 -16.86 -6.01 -6.18
N TYR A 185 -16.78 -4.70 -6.42
CA TYR A 185 -17.48 -4.04 -7.51
C TYR A 185 -16.52 -3.60 -8.60
N ASN A 186 -17.00 -3.56 -9.83
CA ASN A 186 -16.19 -3.09 -10.96
C ASN A 186 -16.21 -1.56 -11.02
N TYR A 187 -15.07 -0.96 -10.68
CA TYR A 187 -14.80 0.48 -10.80
C TYR A 187 -13.60 0.74 -11.73
N LEU A 188 -13.49 -0.06 -12.79
CA LEU A 188 -12.40 0.09 -13.76
C LEU A 188 -12.33 1.50 -14.34
N GLY A 189 -13.49 2.08 -14.72
CA GLY A 189 -13.53 3.42 -15.27
C GLY A 189 -13.00 4.49 -14.29
N THR A 190 -13.35 4.39 -13.02
CA THR A 190 -12.82 5.26 -11.95
C THR A 190 -11.32 5.05 -11.76
N LEU A 191 -10.84 3.81 -11.76
CA LEU A 191 -9.41 3.48 -11.65
C LEU A 191 -8.60 4.07 -12.82
N LEU A 192 -9.18 4.07 -14.02
CA LEU A 192 -8.55 4.62 -15.23
C LEU A 192 -8.83 6.13 -15.42
N GLY A 193 -9.64 6.74 -14.57
CA GLY A 193 -10.01 8.15 -14.67
C GLY A 193 -10.91 8.47 -15.88
N THR A 194 -11.67 7.50 -16.36
CA THR A 194 -12.63 7.66 -17.48
C THR A 194 -14.06 7.94 -17.01
N ASP A 195 -14.37 7.65 -15.76
CA ASP A 195 -15.61 8.02 -15.10
C ASP A 195 -15.35 8.39 -13.61
N ASN A 196 -16.42 8.70 -12.88
CA ASN A 196 -16.38 9.03 -11.44
C ASN A 196 -17.36 8.15 -10.64
N ALA A 197 -17.62 6.93 -11.10
CA ALA A 197 -18.42 6.01 -10.34
C ALA A 197 -17.74 5.68 -9.01
N ASP A 198 -18.52 5.66 -7.94
CA ASP A 198 -18.00 5.39 -6.60
C ASP A 198 -18.93 4.45 -5.81
N ARG A 199 -18.39 3.92 -4.71
CA ARG A 199 -19.19 3.12 -3.77
C ARG A 199 -20.19 4.01 -3.04
N PRO A 200 -21.44 3.56 -2.84
CA PRO A 200 -22.35 4.25 -1.94
C PRO A 200 -21.86 4.20 -0.48
N TRP A 201 -21.15 3.16 -0.12
CA TRP A 201 -20.56 2.96 1.21
C TRP A 201 -19.46 1.89 1.21
N VAL A 202 -18.59 1.96 2.22
CA VAL A 202 -17.61 0.93 2.59
C VAL A 202 -17.81 0.58 4.06
N ILE A 203 -17.83 -0.72 4.38
CA ILE A 203 -17.76 -1.19 5.76
C ILE A 203 -16.29 -1.46 6.08
N GLU A 204 -15.85 -0.97 7.22
CA GLU A 204 -14.47 -1.09 7.69
C GLU A 204 -14.48 -1.62 9.12
N GLN A 205 -13.42 -2.32 9.49
CA GLN A 205 -13.26 -2.87 10.84
C GLN A 205 -11.89 -2.48 11.40
N ALA A 206 -11.89 -1.94 12.61
CA ALA A 206 -10.67 -1.68 13.36
C ALA A 206 -10.12 -2.95 14.01
N SER A 207 -8.91 -2.89 14.55
CA SER A 207 -8.27 -4.05 15.19
C SER A 207 -8.98 -4.54 16.45
N ASP A 208 -9.73 -3.66 17.12
CA ASP A 208 -10.56 -3.98 18.29
C ASP A 208 -11.96 -4.48 17.92
N HIS A 209 -12.19 -4.78 16.63
CA HIS A 209 -13.45 -5.21 16.03
C HIS A 209 -14.54 -4.11 15.92
N THR A 210 -14.25 -2.87 16.30
CA THR A 210 -15.16 -1.74 16.07
C THR A 210 -15.45 -1.60 14.58
N LEU A 211 -16.73 -1.59 14.22
CA LEU A 211 -17.15 -1.40 12.84
C LEU A 211 -17.35 0.07 12.52
N SER A 212 -17.12 0.42 11.28
CA SER A 212 -17.48 1.72 10.74
C SER A 212 -18.08 1.59 9.34
N VAL A 213 -18.91 2.58 8.98
CA VAL A 213 -19.45 2.73 7.63
C VAL A 213 -19.01 4.08 7.09
N ARG A 214 -18.35 4.07 5.96
CA ARG A 214 -17.87 5.26 5.24
C ARG A 214 -18.74 5.47 3.99
N THR A 215 -19.37 6.62 3.87
CA THR A 215 -19.97 7.12 2.63
C THR A 215 -19.12 8.25 2.07
N LYS A 216 -19.48 8.84 0.95
CA LYS A 216 -18.71 9.94 0.37
C LYS A 216 -18.46 11.09 1.36
N ASP A 217 -19.46 11.49 2.13
CA ASP A 217 -19.42 12.69 2.97
C ASP A 217 -19.35 12.38 4.47
N TRP A 218 -19.70 11.16 4.87
CA TRP A 218 -19.85 10.79 6.28
C TRP A 218 -19.15 9.50 6.61
N LYS A 219 -18.66 9.43 7.84
CA LYS A 219 -18.21 8.19 8.47
C LYS A 219 -18.92 8.01 9.81
N TYR A 220 -19.70 6.93 9.93
CA TYR A 220 -20.25 6.47 11.19
C TYR A 220 -19.33 5.42 11.77
N ILE A 221 -18.95 5.58 13.03
CA ILE A 221 -18.20 4.61 13.80
C ILE A 221 -19.11 4.08 14.86
N GLU A 222 -19.22 2.76 14.98
CA GLU A 222 -20.02 2.08 15.98
C GLU A 222 -19.68 2.58 17.40
N THR A 223 -20.69 2.72 18.26
CA THR A 223 -20.49 3.11 19.63
C THR A 223 -19.65 2.06 20.35
N SER A 224 -18.43 2.39 20.65
CA SER A 224 -17.51 1.61 21.47
C SER A 224 -17.04 2.47 22.62
N ASN A 225 -16.36 1.88 23.58
CA ASN A 225 -15.69 2.64 24.68
C ASN A 225 -14.50 3.49 24.16
N GLY A 226 -14.48 3.75 22.87
CA GLY A 226 -13.39 4.34 22.13
C GLY A 226 -12.44 3.25 21.62
N PRO A 227 -11.66 3.54 20.58
CA PRO A 227 -10.59 2.62 20.18
C PRO A 227 -9.75 2.39 21.44
N LYS A 228 -9.64 1.15 21.87
CA LYS A 228 -8.62 0.79 22.85
C LYS A 228 -7.30 1.12 22.17
N MET A 229 -6.73 2.23 22.57
CA MET A 229 -5.39 2.55 22.13
C MET A 229 -4.50 1.40 22.58
N VAL A 230 -3.94 0.70 21.61
CA VAL A 230 -2.83 -0.20 21.94
C VAL A 230 -1.74 0.65 22.57
N PRO A 231 -0.94 0.14 23.53
CA PRO A 231 0.05 0.94 24.25
C PRO A 231 1.04 1.69 23.35
N TRP A 232 1.06 1.39 22.06
CA TRP A 232 1.96 1.92 21.04
C TRP A 232 1.23 2.41 19.77
N GLY A 233 -0.05 2.70 19.83
CA GLY A 233 -0.84 3.20 18.69
C GLY A 233 -1.65 4.45 19.06
N PRO A 234 -1.99 5.30 18.05
CA PRO A 234 -2.84 6.45 18.26
C PRO A 234 -4.27 6.09 18.65
#